data_165658e8c1bc77bef374e9509e36a64a
#
_entry.id   165658e8c1bc77bef374e9509e36a64a
#
_cell.length_a   1.000
_cell.length_b   1.000
_cell.length_c   1.000
_cell.angle_alpha   90.00
_cell.angle_beta   90.00
_cell.angle_gamma   90.00
#
_symmetry.space_group_name_H-M   'P 1'
#
loop_
_entity.id
_entity.type
_entity.pdbx_description
1 polymer ?
#
loop_
_entity_poly.entity_id
_entity_poly.type
_entity_poly.pdbx_seq_one_letter_code
_entity_poly.pdbx_strand_id
1 'polypeptide(L)'
;MTAAQKAIFDVTGNRPQVDAGFDEIADGLDSGRPVPLSAQKPVKPSKYRNRRCEHQGITFDSRRERDRWIQLCRERDAGVIAELERQVTFILADPVVIDGRKKPALRYVADFVYEREGKTVIEDVKGVITPEYRIKRHLMAARGLRIVEIK
;
A
#
# COMPACT_ATOMS: atom_id res chain seq x y z
N MET A 1 6.55 -19.07 -0.02
CA MET A 1 6.63 -17.74 -0.64
C MET A 1 5.25 -17.39 -1.16
N THR A 2 4.69 -16.25 -0.74
CA THR A 2 3.33 -15.82 -1.13
C THR A 2 3.28 -15.32 -2.58
N ALA A 3 2.07 -15.15 -3.17
CA ALA A 3 1.88 -14.61 -4.52
C ALA A 3 2.55 -13.23 -4.68
N ALA A 4 2.43 -12.38 -3.65
CA ALA A 4 3.07 -11.07 -3.62
C ALA A 4 4.60 -11.18 -3.59
N GLN A 5 5.16 -12.08 -2.78
CA GLN A 5 6.58 -12.33 -2.70
C GLN A 5 7.14 -12.89 -4.02
N LYS A 6 6.39 -13.77 -4.69
CA LYS A 6 6.76 -14.32 -5.99
C LYS A 6 6.79 -13.23 -7.06
N ALA A 7 5.78 -12.36 -7.13
CA ALA A 7 5.74 -11.25 -8.07
C ALA A 7 6.92 -10.27 -7.91
N ILE A 8 7.35 -10.00 -6.66
CA ILE A 8 8.50 -9.15 -6.37
C ILE A 8 9.80 -9.86 -6.75
N PHE A 9 9.94 -11.14 -6.41
CA PHE A 9 11.14 -11.94 -6.69
C PHE A 9 11.38 -12.14 -8.19
N ASP A 10 10.33 -12.49 -8.94
CA ASP A 10 10.43 -12.76 -10.40
C ASP A 10 10.91 -11.53 -11.19
N VAL A 11 10.68 -10.32 -10.67
CA VAL A 11 11.04 -9.07 -11.35
C VAL A 11 12.38 -8.49 -10.90
N THR A 12 12.74 -8.62 -9.63
CA THR A 12 13.93 -7.97 -9.06
C THR A 12 15.06 -8.94 -8.74
N GLY A 13 14.78 -10.24 -8.69
CA GLY A 13 15.74 -11.25 -8.22
C GLY A 13 16.11 -11.10 -6.73
N ASN A 14 15.48 -10.17 -6.03
CA ASN A 14 15.76 -9.86 -4.64
C ASN A 14 14.63 -10.34 -3.74
N ARG A 15 14.98 -10.81 -2.54
CA ARG A 15 13.97 -11.14 -1.52
C ARG A 15 13.20 -9.89 -1.12
N PRO A 16 11.87 -9.98 -0.93
CA PRO A 16 11.11 -8.88 -0.38
C PRO A 16 11.65 -8.54 1.01
N GLN A 17 12.04 -7.28 1.20
CA GLN A 17 12.36 -6.77 2.52
C GLN A 17 11.04 -6.63 3.28
N VAL A 18 10.83 -7.49 4.26
CA VAL A 18 9.83 -7.27 5.29
C VAL A 18 10.38 -6.17 6.19
N ASP A 19 9.76 -5.01 6.18
CA ASP A 19 10.04 -3.97 7.18
C ASP A 19 9.68 -4.58 8.54
N ALA A 20 10.69 -5.10 9.24
CA ALA A 20 10.59 -5.32 10.67
C ALA A 20 10.45 -3.92 11.28
N GLY A 21 9.23 -3.59 11.69
CA GLY A 21 8.96 -2.35 12.40
C GLY A 21 9.90 -2.24 13.58
N PHE A 22 10.85 -1.33 13.50
CA PHE A 22 11.72 -0.99 14.60
C PHE A 22 10.95 -0.01 15.47
N ASP A 23 10.29 -0.54 16.49
CA ASP A 23 9.76 0.23 17.60
C ASP A 23 10.94 0.65 18.50
N GLU A 24 11.57 1.75 18.15
CA GLU A 24 12.40 2.45 19.10
C GLU A 24 11.51 3.21 20.08
N ILE A 25 11.19 2.57 21.19
CA ILE A 25 10.59 3.22 22.35
C ILE A 25 11.66 4.09 22.96
N ALA A 26 11.71 5.36 22.59
CA ALA A 26 12.42 6.36 23.34
C ALA A 26 11.58 6.70 24.59
N ASP A 27 11.97 6.14 25.73
CA ASP A 27 11.55 6.60 27.05
C ASP A 27 11.98 8.07 27.25
N GLY A 28 11.04 8.96 26.97
CA GLY A 28 11.10 10.35 27.35
C GLY A 28 9.92 10.65 28.28
N LEU A 29 10.11 10.42 29.58
CA LEU A 29 9.27 11.00 30.63
C LEU A 29 9.37 12.52 30.55
N ASP A 30 8.48 13.15 29.77
CA ASP A 30 8.27 14.59 29.87
C ASP A 30 7.09 14.89 30.80
N SER A 31 7.47 15.56 31.88
CA SER A 31 6.62 16.06 32.95
C SER A 31 5.46 16.91 32.43
N GLY A 32 4.24 16.46 32.75
CA GLY A 32 2.94 17.06 32.47
C GLY A 32 2.84 18.56 32.55
N ARG A 33 3.06 19.24 31.42
CA ARG A 33 2.53 20.58 31.19
C ARG A 33 1.28 20.45 30.35
N PRO A 34 0.13 20.99 30.79
CA PRO A 34 -1.07 21.02 29.97
C PRO A 34 -0.80 21.89 28.74
N VAL A 35 -0.86 21.27 27.56
CA VAL A 35 -0.73 21.98 26.26
C VAL A 35 -1.99 22.85 26.09
N PRO A 36 -1.85 24.16 25.85
CA PRO A 36 -3.03 25.03 25.64
C PRO A 36 -3.86 24.54 24.45
N LEU A 37 -5.19 24.52 24.60
CA LEU A 37 -6.13 24.12 23.54
C LEU A 37 -5.99 24.91 22.22
N SER A 38 -5.31 26.07 22.25
CA SER A 38 -5.06 26.93 21.08
C SER A 38 -3.97 26.43 20.13
N ALA A 39 -3.24 25.35 20.47
CA ALA A 39 -2.16 24.81 19.65
C ALA A 39 -2.62 23.70 18.68
N GLN A 40 -3.91 23.36 18.67
CA GLN A 40 -4.43 22.43 17.67
C GLN A 40 -4.57 23.16 16.33
N LYS A 41 -3.60 22.93 15.43
CA LYS A 41 -3.72 23.38 14.05
C LYS A 41 -5.01 22.81 13.46
N PRO A 42 -5.87 23.66 12.83
CA PRO A 42 -7.10 23.17 12.22
C PRO A 42 -6.75 22.02 11.24
N VAL A 43 -7.33 20.86 11.48
CA VAL A 43 -7.22 19.72 10.58
C VAL A 43 -7.86 20.16 9.26
N LYS A 44 -7.04 20.45 8.24
CA LYS A 44 -7.55 20.81 6.92
C LYS A 44 -8.41 19.66 6.42
N PRO A 45 -9.67 19.92 5.99
CA PRO A 45 -10.52 18.86 5.45
C PRO A 45 -9.78 18.19 4.30
N SER A 46 -9.76 16.86 4.30
CA SER A 46 -9.16 16.07 3.24
C SER A 46 -9.68 16.52 1.88
N LYS A 47 -8.78 16.88 0.96
CA LYS A 47 -9.08 17.37 -0.40
C LYS A 47 -9.88 16.34 -1.22
N TYR A 48 -9.86 15.11 -0.80
CA TYR A 48 -10.62 13.99 -1.36
C TYR A 48 -11.61 13.52 -0.29
N ARG A 49 -12.90 13.44 -0.63
CA ARG A 49 -13.99 13.00 0.27
C ARG A 49 -13.91 11.51 0.65
N ASN A 50 -12.72 10.94 0.73
CA ASN A 50 -12.51 9.59 1.19
C ASN A 50 -12.80 9.52 2.70
N ARG A 51 -13.86 8.82 3.05
CA ARG A 51 -14.16 8.50 4.45
C ARG A 51 -13.48 7.18 4.78
N ARG A 52 -12.47 7.23 5.65
CA ARG A 52 -11.90 6.04 6.25
C ARG A 52 -13.01 5.22 6.88
N CYS A 53 -12.94 3.93 6.74
CA CYS A 53 -13.90 3.00 7.34
C CYS A 53 -13.14 1.79 7.89
N GLU A 54 -13.77 1.12 8.85
CA GLU A 54 -13.21 -0.04 9.51
C GLU A 54 -14.09 -1.27 9.22
N HIS A 55 -13.45 -2.43 9.09
CA HIS A 55 -14.12 -3.72 9.01
C HIS A 55 -13.24 -4.79 9.66
N GLN A 56 -13.77 -5.48 10.68
CA GLN A 56 -13.06 -6.52 11.44
C GLN A 56 -11.67 -6.09 11.95
N GLY A 57 -11.57 -4.88 12.52
CA GLY A 57 -10.31 -4.34 13.05
C GLY A 57 -9.34 -3.82 11.98
N ILE A 58 -9.73 -3.86 10.71
CA ILE A 58 -8.92 -3.40 9.58
C ILE A 58 -9.43 -2.04 9.11
N THR A 59 -8.54 -1.04 9.07
CA THR A 59 -8.85 0.28 8.54
C THR A 59 -8.60 0.34 7.03
N PHE A 60 -9.54 0.93 6.29
CA PHE A 60 -9.49 1.15 4.85
C PHE A 60 -9.59 2.65 4.54
N ASP A 61 -8.88 3.09 3.54
CA ASP A 61 -8.89 4.51 3.12
C ASP A 61 -10.18 4.88 2.39
N SER A 62 -10.93 3.91 1.87
CA SER A 62 -12.21 4.12 1.21
C SER A 62 -13.20 2.97 1.43
N ARG A 63 -14.51 3.27 1.31
CA ARG A 63 -15.55 2.24 1.33
C ARG A 63 -15.41 1.24 0.19
N ARG A 64 -14.99 1.69 -1.00
CA ARG A 64 -14.78 0.83 -2.17
C ARG A 64 -13.69 -0.21 -1.91
N GLU A 65 -12.58 0.20 -1.31
CA GLU A 65 -11.49 -0.70 -0.93
C GLU A 65 -11.98 -1.74 0.09
N ARG A 66 -12.72 -1.33 1.13
CA ARG A 66 -13.34 -2.24 2.09
C ARG A 66 -14.28 -3.25 1.41
N ASP A 67 -15.17 -2.77 0.55
CA ASP A 67 -16.17 -3.62 -0.10
C ASP A 67 -15.49 -4.62 -1.05
N ARG A 68 -14.45 -4.19 -1.76
CA ARG A 68 -13.63 -5.08 -2.58
C ARG A 68 -12.90 -6.12 -1.75
N TRP A 69 -12.33 -5.72 -0.61
CA TRP A 69 -11.70 -6.64 0.34
C TRP A 69 -12.66 -7.75 0.79
N ILE A 70 -13.87 -7.38 1.20
CA ILE A 70 -14.89 -8.34 1.62
C ILE A 70 -15.22 -9.33 0.50
N GLN A 71 -15.31 -8.85 -0.75
CA GLN A 71 -15.53 -9.70 -1.91
C GLN A 71 -14.36 -10.67 -2.11
N LEU A 72 -13.12 -10.18 -2.09
CA LEU A 72 -11.92 -11.01 -2.25
C LEU A 72 -11.78 -12.06 -1.13
N CYS A 73 -12.13 -11.72 0.11
CA CYS A 73 -12.17 -12.70 1.19
C CYS A 73 -13.15 -13.84 0.90
N ARG A 74 -14.33 -13.53 0.38
CA ARG A 74 -15.33 -14.56 -0.02
C ARG A 74 -14.82 -15.42 -1.17
N GLU A 75 -14.15 -14.83 -2.16
CA GLU A 75 -13.54 -15.56 -3.28
C GLU A 75 -12.41 -16.48 -2.79
N ARG A 76 -11.60 -16.03 -1.83
CA ARG A 76 -10.57 -16.86 -1.17
C ARG A 76 -11.20 -18.01 -0.39
N ASP A 77 -12.21 -17.75 0.41
CA ASP A 77 -12.87 -18.75 1.24
C ASP A 77 -13.63 -19.79 0.38
N ALA A 78 -14.06 -19.41 -0.82
CA ALA A 78 -14.61 -20.30 -1.84
C ALA A 78 -13.55 -21.02 -2.68
N GLY A 79 -12.25 -20.77 -2.45
CA GLY A 79 -11.14 -21.39 -3.19
C GLY A 79 -10.96 -20.88 -4.62
N VAL A 80 -11.61 -19.77 -4.99
CA VAL A 80 -11.48 -19.14 -6.33
C VAL A 80 -10.17 -18.41 -6.48
N ILE A 81 -9.67 -17.83 -5.38
CA ILE A 81 -8.37 -17.18 -5.31
C ILE A 81 -7.55 -17.72 -4.13
N ALA A 82 -6.24 -17.58 -4.20
CA ALA A 82 -5.29 -17.96 -3.15
C ALA A 82 -4.37 -16.78 -2.80
N GLU A 83 -3.65 -16.90 -1.70
CA GLU A 83 -2.58 -15.97 -1.29
C GLU A 83 -2.98 -14.49 -1.30
N LEU A 84 -4.18 -14.18 -0.80
CA LEU A 84 -4.69 -12.81 -0.74
C LEU A 84 -3.92 -11.97 0.28
N GLU A 85 -3.25 -10.94 -0.21
CA GLU A 85 -2.50 -9.95 0.59
C GLU A 85 -2.98 -8.53 0.31
N ARG A 86 -2.80 -7.64 1.31
CA ARG A 86 -3.15 -6.21 1.23
C ARG A 86 -1.90 -5.34 1.29
N GLN A 87 -2.00 -4.13 0.72
CA GLN A 87 -0.99 -3.07 0.87
C GLN A 87 0.42 -3.56 0.52
N VAL A 88 0.53 -4.30 -0.59
CA VAL A 88 1.80 -4.89 -1.03
C VAL A 88 2.68 -3.83 -1.69
N THR A 89 3.89 -3.67 -1.20
CA THR A 89 4.84 -2.67 -1.68
C THR A 89 5.77 -3.23 -2.76
N PHE A 90 5.82 -2.57 -3.91
CA PHE A 90 6.75 -2.84 -5.00
C PHE A 90 7.80 -1.72 -5.09
N ILE A 91 9.08 -2.05 -5.01
CA ILE A 91 10.18 -1.09 -5.20
C ILE A 91 10.35 -0.84 -6.70
N LEU A 92 10.09 0.38 -7.17
CA LEU A 92 10.18 0.77 -8.59
C LEU A 92 11.56 1.31 -8.97
N ALA A 93 12.26 1.97 -8.05
CA ALA A 93 13.63 2.41 -8.21
C ALA A 93 14.31 2.48 -6.83
N ASP A 94 15.60 2.22 -6.82
CA ASP A 94 16.40 2.28 -5.60
C ASP A 94 16.53 3.71 -5.06
N PRO A 95 16.91 3.88 -3.78
CA PRO A 95 17.23 5.19 -3.23
C PRO A 95 18.35 5.85 -4.04
N VAL A 96 18.23 7.14 -4.29
CA VAL A 96 19.21 7.92 -5.07
C VAL A 96 19.59 9.19 -4.32
N VAL A 97 20.73 9.77 -4.72
CA VAL A 97 21.15 11.10 -4.26
C VAL A 97 20.88 12.11 -5.39
N ILE A 98 20.07 13.14 -5.12
CA ILE A 98 19.79 14.23 -6.04
C ILE A 98 20.19 15.53 -5.36
N ASP A 99 21.06 16.33 -5.99
CA ASP A 99 21.57 17.60 -5.46
C ASP A 99 22.12 17.46 -4.01
N GLY A 100 22.89 16.40 -3.76
CA GLY A 100 23.46 16.10 -2.45
C GLY A 100 22.48 15.60 -1.39
N ARG A 101 21.19 15.45 -1.72
CA ARG A 101 20.14 14.99 -0.80
C ARG A 101 19.73 13.55 -1.12
N LYS A 102 19.76 12.70 -0.11
CA LYS A 102 19.24 11.32 -0.23
C LYS A 102 17.72 11.35 -0.48
N LYS A 103 17.28 10.66 -1.51
CA LYS A 103 15.87 10.42 -1.81
C LYS A 103 15.56 8.95 -1.55
N PRO A 104 14.42 8.64 -0.89
CA PRO A 104 14.03 7.26 -0.64
C PRO A 104 13.74 6.52 -1.94
N ALA A 105 13.68 5.19 -1.86
CA ALA A 105 13.25 4.33 -2.96
C ALA A 105 11.89 4.77 -3.50
N LEU A 106 11.73 4.76 -4.81
CA LEU A 106 10.43 4.97 -5.44
C LEU A 106 9.60 3.70 -5.27
N ARG A 107 8.44 3.81 -4.63
CA ARG A 107 7.57 2.69 -4.29
C ARG A 107 6.19 2.84 -4.94
N TYR A 108 5.61 1.70 -5.28
CA TYR A 108 4.19 1.54 -5.56
C TYR A 108 3.59 0.60 -4.53
N VAL A 109 2.46 0.96 -3.94
CA VAL A 109 1.72 0.11 -3.01
C VAL A 109 0.43 -0.29 -3.70
N ALA A 110 0.27 -1.59 -3.92
CA ALA A 110 -0.95 -2.18 -4.46
C ALA A 110 -1.96 -2.41 -3.33
N ASP A 111 -3.24 -2.13 -3.57
CA ASP A 111 -4.27 -2.35 -2.56
C ASP A 111 -4.43 -3.83 -2.26
N PHE A 112 -4.44 -4.69 -3.30
CA PHE A 112 -4.58 -6.14 -3.16
C PHE A 112 -3.67 -6.88 -4.15
N VAL A 113 -3.11 -8.00 -3.69
CA VAL A 113 -2.38 -8.96 -4.52
C VAL A 113 -2.87 -10.36 -4.15
N TYR A 114 -3.16 -11.18 -5.14
CA TYR A 114 -3.63 -12.55 -4.93
C TYR A 114 -3.30 -13.43 -6.13
N GLU A 115 -3.44 -14.73 -5.99
CA GLU A 115 -3.30 -15.69 -7.06
C GLU A 115 -4.68 -16.12 -7.57
N ARG A 116 -4.88 -16.08 -8.89
CA ARG A 116 -6.06 -16.62 -9.57
C ARG A 116 -5.62 -17.48 -10.75
N GLU A 117 -6.05 -18.73 -10.77
CA GLU A 117 -5.68 -19.69 -11.83
C GLU A 117 -4.16 -19.78 -12.07
N GLY A 118 -3.36 -19.79 -10.99
CA GLY A 118 -1.90 -19.85 -11.05
C GLY A 118 -1.23 -18.57 -11.56
N LYS A 119 -1.96 -17.45 -11.66
CA LYS A 119 -1.44 -16.15 -12.08
C LYS A 119 -1.58 -15.13 -10.97
N THR A 120 -0.50 -14.38 -10.73
CA THR A 120 -0.53 -13.26 -9.78
C THR A 120 -1.35 -12.10 -10.36
N VAL A 121 -2.35 -11.65 -9.62
CA VAL A 121 -3.17 -10.48 -9.93
C VAL A 121 -2.84 -9.37 -8.96
N ILE A 122 -2.57 -8.18 -9.48
CA ILE A 122 -2.26 -6.97 -8.72
C ILE A 122 -3.42 -6.00 -8.94
N GLU A 123 -4.21 -5.73 -7.91
CA GLU A 123 -5.36 -4.82 -7.97
C GLU A 123 -5.11 -3.51 -7.24
N ASP A 124 -5.70 -2.45 -7.80
CA ASP A 124 -5.69 -1.12 -7.24
C ASP A 124 -7.09 -0.49 -7.39
N VAL A 125 -7.67 -0.03 -6.27
CA VAL A 125 -9.01 0.57 -6.23
C VAL A 125 -8.88 2.08 -6.42
N LYS A 126 -9.06 2.56 -7.65
CA LYS A 126 -8.85 3.96 -8.00
C LYS A 126 -10.13 4.74 -8.23
N GLY A 127 -10.27 5.87 -7.48
CA GLY A 127 -11.26 6.89 -7.79
C GLY A 127 -10.76 7.91 -8.82
N VAL A 128 -9.47 8.26 -8.78
CA VAL A 128 -8.85 9.26 -9.66
C VAL A 128 -7.45 8.81 -10.07
N ILE A 129 -7.15 8.95 -11.36
CA ILE A 129 -5.82 8.66 -11.91
C ILE A 129 -4.97 9.94 -11.86
N THR A 130 -3.97 9.96 -10.96
CA THR A 130 -3.02 11.07 -10.84
C THR A 130 -1.83 10.91 -11.80
N PRO A 131 -1.09 12.00 -12.13
CA PRO A 131 0.13 11.93 -12.94
C PRO A 131 1.17 10.98 -12.32
N GLU A 132 1.37 11.02 -11.02
CA GLU A 132 2.30 10.15 -10.30
C GLU A 132 1.91 8.68 -10.44
N TYR A 133 0.61 8.38 -10.36
CA TYR A 133 0.12 7.03 -10.55
C TYR A 133 0.39 6.53 -11.98
N ARG A 134 0.22 7.38 -13.01
CA ARG A 134 0.54 7.02 -14.40
C ARG A 134 1.99 6.60 -14.57
N ILE A 135 2.93 7.34 -13.93
CA ILE A 135 4.36 7.00 -13.96
C ILE A 135 4.61 5.66 -13.27
N LYS A 136 4.06 5.47 -12.06
CA LYS A 136 4.20 4.21 -11.31
C LYS A 136 3.63 3.02 -12.09
N ARG A 137 2.44 3.18 -12.68
CA ARG A 137 1.83 2.15 -13.53
C ARG A 137 2.70 1.80 -14.73
N HIS A 138 3.31 2.79 -15.38
CA HIS A 138 4.24 2.58 -16.49
C HIS A 138 5.46 1.77 -16.03
N LEU A 139 6.06 2.12 -14.90
CA LEU A 139 7.21 1.42 -14.33
C LEU A 139 6.87 -0.02 -13.92
N MET A 140 5.67 -0.28 -13.40
CA MET A 140 5.18 -1.63 -13.15
C MET A 140 5.05 -2.43 -14.45
N ALA A 141 4.43 -1.84 -15.47
CA ALA A 141 4.26 -2.49 -16.78
C ALA A 141 5.60 -2.80 -17.46
N ALA A 142 6.59 -1.91 -17.36
CA ALA A 142 7.94 -2.12 -17.88
C ALA A 142 8.65 -3.34 -17.25
N ARG A 143 8.20 -3.75 -16.06
CA ARG A 143 8.67 -4.95 -15.34
C ARG A 143 7.80 -6.18 -15.58
N GLY A 144 6.87 -6.12 -16.52
CA GLY A 144 5.93 -7.20 -16.81
C GLY A 144 4.79 -7.35 -15.78
N LEU A 145 4.65 -6.41 -14.82
CA LEU A 145 3.61 -6.41 -13.80
C LEU A 145 2.44 -5.55 -14.23
N ARG A 146 1.29 -6.17 -14.47
CA ARG A 146 0.08 -5.46 -14.88
C ARG A 146 -0.81 -5.17 -13.67
N ILE A 147 -1.18 -3.89 -13.50
CA ILE A 147 -2.14 -3.46 -12.50
C ILE A 147 -3.55 -3.54 -13.08
N VAL A 148 -4.46 -4.16 -12.34
CA VAL A 148 -5.91 -4.20 -12.63
C VAL A 148 -6.56 -3.08 -11.83
N GLU A 149 -7.14 -2.10 -12.52
CA GLU A 149 -7.81 -0.96 -11.89
C GLU A 149 -9.29 -1.28 -11.65
N ILE A 150 -9.71 -1.22 -10.39
CA ILE A 150 -11.12 -1.37 -9.98
C ILE A 150 -11.71 0.04 -9.79
N LYS A 151 -12.78 0.33 -10.53
CA LYS A 151 -13.48 1.64 -10.52
C LYS A 151 -14.74 1.61 -9.67
#